data_358a925734cb00f7ef474000b9a55a3f
#
_entry.id   358a925734cb00f7ef474000b9a55a3f
#
_cell.length_a   1.000
_cell.length_b   1.000
_cell.length_c   1.000
_cell.angle_alpha   90.00
_cell.angle_beta   90.00
_cell.angle_gamma   90.00
#
_symmetry.space_group_name_H-M   'P 1'
#
loop_
_entity.id
_entity.type
_entity.pdbx_description
1 polymer ?
#
loop_
_entity_poly.entity_id
_entity_poly.type
_entity_poly.pdbx_seq_one_letter_code
_entity_poly.pdbx_strand_id
1 'polypeptide(L)'
;MRSGRALDLGCGTGTTVLWLAQHGWTAVGVDRSALAIESARRKADWTSGAMFVEGDVTRLDDLEVDGPFDLLLDIGCFHGVPAPRRGAYVRQVSRVAGPGARMMIFAFGPSLRWPGSSRTREAEIRRRFGKAFELERVIRGRHPPGAAWFYLRRR
;
A
#
# COMPACT_ATOMS: atom_id res chain seq x y z
N MET A 1 10.11 -15.19 -4.57
CA MET A 1 10.77 -13.91 -4.23
C MET A 1 11.51 -14.14 -2.92
N ARG A 2 12.76 -13.72 -2.79
CA ARG A 2 13.44 -13.78 -1.47
C ARG A 2 12.72 -12.81 -0.54
N SER A 3 12.59 -13.15 0.74
CA SER A 3 12.10 -12.26 1.79
C SER A 3 13.05 -11.07 1.94
N GLY A 4 12.49 -9.90 2.15
CA GLY A 4 13.19 -8.63 2.29
C GLY A 4 12.40 -7.69 3.19
N ARG A 5 12.37 -6.40 2.87
CA ARG A 5 11.59 -5.38 3.58
C ARG A 5 10.28 -5.09 2.84
N ALA A 6 9.17 -5.14 3.56
CA ALA A 6 7.84 -4.85 3.00
C ALA A 6 7.16 -3.68 3.71
N LEU A 7 6.39 -2.89 2.97
CA LEU A 7 5.56 -1.81 3.49
C LEU A 7 4.11 -2.04 3.08
N ASP A 8 3.20 -2.05 4.04
CA ASP A 8 1.75 -2.15 3.83
C ASP A 8 1.10 -0.79 4.14
N LEU A 9 0.58 -0.16 3.09
CA LEU A 9 0.01 1.18 3.12
C LEU A 9 -1.51 1.09 3.38
N GLY A 10 -1.95 1.58 4.52
CA GLY A 10 -3.32 1.39 5.02
C GLY A 10 -3.51 -0.02 5.56
N CYS A 11 -2.60 -0.46 6.43
CA CYS A 11 -2.52 -1.85 6.91
C CYS A 11 -3.71 -2.30 7.78
N GLY A 12 -4.56 -1.37 8.21
CA GLY A 12 -5.68 -1.66 9.10
C GLY A 12 -5.21 -2.38 10.37
N THR A 13 -5.85 -3.51 10.70
CA THR A 13 -5.51 -4.32 11.88
C THR A 13 -4.33 -5.28 11.65
N GLY A 14 -3.53 -5.07 10.59
CA GLY A 14 -2.21 -5.67 10.43
C GLY A 14 -2.16 -7.10 9.89
N THR A 15 -3.25 -7.65 9.37
CA THR A 15 -3.29 -9.06 8.91
C THR A 15 -2.21 -9.37 7.88
N THR A 16 -2.02 -8.51 6.88
CA THR A 16 -1.02 -8.70 5.83
C THR A 16 0.40 -8.57 6.36
N VAL A 17 0.64 -7.58 7.22
CA VAL A 17 1.95 -7.36 7.85
C VAL A 17 2.37 -8.56 8.68
N LEU A 18 1.45 -9.09 9.50
CA LEU A 18 1.71 -10.28 10.32
C LEU A 18 1.99 -11.51 9.46
N TRP A 19 1.22 -11.69 8.41
CA TRP A 19 1.44 -12.81 7.47
C TRP A 19 2.82 -12.70 6.81
N LEU A 20 3.22 -11.52 6.36
CA LEU A 20 4.54 -11.29 5.77
C LEU A 20 5.66 -11.57 6.76
N ALA A 21 5.54 -11.08 8.00
CA ALA A 21 6.54 -11.31 9.05
C ALA A 21 6.70 -12.81 9.36
N GLN A 22 5.59 -13.56 9.46
CA GLN A 22 5.60 -15.02 9.64
C GLN A 22 6.28 -15.76 8.48
N HIS A 23 6.35 -15.12 7.29
CA HIS A 23 7.03 -15.67 6.11
C HIS A 23 8.43 -15.06 5.89
N GLY A 24 9.05 -14.54 6.94
CA GLY A 24 10.44 -14.09 6.95
C GLY A 24 10.68 -12.68 6.39
N TRP A 25 9.63 -11.85 6.20
CA TRP A 25 9.79 -10.45 5.82
C TRP A 25 9.99 -9.57 7.05
N THR A 26 10.77 -8.50 6.89
CA THR A 26 10.69 -7.36 7.81
C THR A 26 9.59 -6.45 7.29
N ALA A 27 8.43 -6.47 7.93
CA ALA A 27 7.23 -5.83 7.41
C ALA A 27 6.80 -4.65 8.30
N VAL A 28 6.55 -3.51 7.66
CA VAL A 28 6.03 -2.29 8.29
C VAL A 28 4.62 -2.03 7.79
N GLY A 29 3.68 -1.80 8.68
CA GLY A 29 2.33 -1.37 8.36
C GLY A 29 2.10 0.07 8.80
N VAL A 30 1.50 0.88 7.95
CA VAL A 30 1.09 2.25 8.27
C VAL A 30 -0.41 2.38 8.12
N ASP A 31 -1.08 2.92 9.14
CA ASP A 31 -2.51 3.25 9.08
C ASP A 31 -2.79 4.51 9.92
N ARG A 32 -3.74 5.32 9.49
CA ARG A 32 -4.13 6.53 10.21
C ARG A 32 -5.07 6.27 11.40
N SER A 33 -5.60 5.08 11.52
CA SER A 33 -6.52 4.69 12.59
C SER A 33 -5.74 4.20 13.82
N ALA A 34 -5.68 4.99 14.88
CA ALA A 34 -5.07 4.61 16.16
C ALA A 34 -5.63 3.27 16.68
N LEU A 35 -6.95 3.07 16.59
CA LEU A 35 -7.60 1.84 17.03
C LEU A 35 -7.17 0.61 16.20
N ALA A 36 -6.99 0.78 14.88
CA ALA A 36 -6.52 -0.28 14.02
C ALA A 36 -5.06 -0.65 14.36
N ILE A 37 -4.20 0.35 14.53
CA ILE A 37 -2.79 0.16 14.90
C ILE A 37 -2.66 -0.49 16.28
N GLU A 38 -3.44 -0.06 17.27
CA GLU A 38 -3.46 -0.69 18.59
C GLU A 38 -3.87 -2.16 18.50
N SER A 39 -4.91 -2.48 17.72
CA SER A 39 -5.33 -3.85 17.46
C SER A 39 -4.25 -4.66 16.76
N ALA A 40 -3.55 -4.08 15.78
CA ALA A 40 -2.46 -4.72 15.08
C ALA A 40 -1.28 -5.03 16.01
N ARG A 41 -0.90 -4.09 16.86
CA ARG A 41 0.17 -4.26 17.87
C ARG A 41 -0.15 -5.36 18.87
N ARG A 42 -1.39 -5.43 19.36
CA ARG A 42 -1.82 -6.53 20.26
C ARG A 42 -1.71 -7.90 19.61
N LYS A 43 -2.02 -8.02 18.32
CA LYS A 43 -1.88 -9.30 17.59
C LYS A 43 -0.43 -9.68 17.33
N ALA A 44 0.46 -8.68 17.27
CA ALA A 44 1.87 -8.87 16.95
C ALA A 44 2.73 -9.36 18.11
N ASP A 45 2.19 -9.43 19.32
CA ASP A 45 2.88 -9.59 20.63
C ASP A 45 4.12 -10.51 20.62
N TRP A 46 4.14 -11.51 19.74
CA TRP A 46 5.24 -12.47 19.61
C TRP A 46 5.73 -12.66 18.18
N THR A 47 5.30 -11.79 17.25
CA THR A 47 5.70 -11.89 15.84
C THR A 47 6.89 -10.97 15.57
N SER A 48 8.10 -11.53 15.57
CA SER A 48 9.29 -10.78 15.18
C SER A 48 9.20 -10.34 13.72
N GLY A 49 9.73 -9.14 13.41
CA GLY A 49 9.74 -8.62 12.04
C GLY A 49 8.49 -7.85 11.62
N ALA A 50 7.47 -7.73 12.47
CA ALA A 50 6.30 -6.87 12.24
C ALA A 50 6.41 -5.55 13.02
N MET A 51 6.18 -4.43 12.33
CA MET A 51 6.15 -3.09 12.93
C MET A 51 4.89 -2.35 12.47
N PHE A 52 4.29 -1.56 13.36
CA PHE A 52 3.07 -0.79 13.07
C PHE A 52 3.24 0.65 13.48
N VAL A 53 2.95 1.55 12.53
CA VAL A 53 3.09 3.02 12.68
C VAL A 53 1.73 3.67 12.42
N GLU A 54 1.27 4.46 13.39
CA GLU A 54 0.11 5.32 13.20
C GLU A 54 0.52 6.54 12.38
N GLY A 55 -0.18 6.82 11.27
CA GLY A 55 0.08 8.01 10.48
C GLY A 55 -0.53 8.01 9.10
N ASP A 56 -0.25 9.09 8.39
CA ASP A 56 -0.78 9.36 7.06
C ASP A 56 0.20 8.91 5.98
N VAL A 57 -0.23 7.99 5.14
CA VAL A 57 0.56 7.45 4.01
C VAL A 57 1.00 8.52 2.99
N THR A 58 0.41 9.70 3.03
CA THR A 58 0.83 10.85 2.20
C THR A 58 1.96 11.65 2.83
N ARG A 59 2.43 11.26 4.03
CA ARG A 59 3.45 11.95 4.85
C ARG A 59 4.37 10.94 5.56
N LEU A 60 4.85 9.92 4.84
CA LEU A 60 5.72 8.87 5.42
C LEU A 60 7.04 9.41 5.95
N ASP A 61 7.52 10.54 5.40
CA ASP A 61 8.71 11.25 5.86
C ASP A 61 8.57 11.80 7.28
N ASP A 62 7.36 12.18 7.71
CA ASP A 62 7.09 12.64 9.07
C ASP A 62 7.01 11.48 10.08
N LEU A 63 6.97 10.23 9.61
CA LEU A 63 6.72 9.03 10.43
C LEU A 63 7.97 8.19 10.67
N GLU A 64 9.14 8.66 10.24
CA GLU A 64 10.39 7.88 10.26
C GLU A 64 10.26 6.52 9.55
N VAL A 65 9.40 6.45 8.55
CA VAL A 65 9.25 5.26 7.70
C VAL A 65 10.22 5.37 6.53
N ASP A 66 11.40 4.79 6.71
CA ASP A 66 12.48 4.87 5.75
C ASP A 66 12.69 3.58 4.97
N GLY A 67 12.91 3.76 3.66
CA GLY A 67 13.27 2.69 2.74
C GLY A 67 14.73 2.22 2.89
N PRO A 68 15.24 1.43 1.96
CA PRO A 68 14.46 0.92 0.83
C PRO A 68 13.55 -0.26 1.19
N PHE A 69 12.36 -0.29 0.61
CA PHE A 69 11.47 -1.45 0.66
C PHE A 69 11.52 -2.21 -0.67
N ASP A 70 11.48 -3.54 -0.61
CA ASP A 70 11.48 -4.45 -1.75
C ASP A 70 10.06 -4.73 -2.27
N LEU A 71 9.09 -4.67 -1.35
CA LEU A 71 7.68 -4.88 -1.62
C LEU A 71 6.84 -3.78 -0.97
N LEU A 72 5.94 -3.18 -1.76
CA LEU A 72 4.95 -2.23 -1.27
C LEU A 72 3.55 -2.78 -1.58
N LEU A 73 2.70 -2.76 -0.58
CA LEU A 73 1.31 -3.22 -0.70
C LEU A 73 0.36 -2.07 -0.41
N ASP A 74 -0.70 -2.01 -1.19
CA ASP A 74 -1.84 -1.13 -0.98
C ASP A 74 -3.12 -1.92 -1.27
N ILE A 75 -3.81 -2.32 -0.23
CA ILE A 75 -5.05 -3.08 -0.36
C ILE A 75 -6.22 -2.18 0.01
N GLY A 76 -6.58 -1.29 -0.93
CA GLY A 76 -7.71 -0.40 -0.76
C GLY A 76 -7.41 0.94 -0.09
N CYS A 77 -6.15 1.33 0.08
CA CYS A 77 -5.76 2.61 0.66
C CYS A 77 -5.81 3.75 -0.38
N PHE A 78 -5.16 3.58 -1.52
CA PHE A 78 -5.00 4.64 -2.54
C PHE A 78 -6.32 5.23 -3.03
N HIS A 79 -7.34 4.40 -3.23
CA HIS A 79 -8.65 4.90 -3.68
C HIS A 79 -9.36 5.75 -2.61
N GLY A 80 -9.02 5.55 -1.33
CA GLY A 80 -9.50 6.37 -0.22
C GLY A 80 -8.72 7.69 -0.04
N VAL A 81 -7.56 7.85 -0.70
CA VAL A 81 -6.79 9.10 -0.67
C VAL A 81 -7.50 10.16 -1.52
N PRO A 82 -7.83 11.34 -0.96
CA PRO A 82 -8.42 12.43 -1.72
C PRO A 82 -7.59 12.81 -2.95
N ALA A 83 -8.25 13.08 -4.07
CA ALA A 83 -7.58 13.32 -5.36
C ALA A 83 -6.44 14.37 -5.31
N PRO A 84 -6.58 15.52 -4.58
CA PRO A 84 -5.49 16.50 -4.45
C PRO A 84 -4.25 15.95 -3.72
N ARG A 85 -4.42 14.96 -2.82
CA ARG A 85 -3.35 14.38 -2.01
C ARG A 85 -2.67 13.16 -2.65
N ARG A 86 -3.22 12.60 -3.72
CA ARG A 86 -2.66 11.44 -4.43
C ARG A 86 -1.27 11.68 -4.99
N GLY A 87 -0.95 12.93 -5.37
CA GLY A 87 0.40 13.30 -5.78
C GLY A 87 1.42 13.17 -4.64
N ALA A 88 1.06 13.57 -3.43
CA ALA A 88 1.89 13.39 -2.24
C ALA A 88 2.09 11.90 -1.93
N TYR A 89 1.02 11.10 -1.94
CA TYR A 89 1.11 9.65 -1.79
C TYR A 89 2.14 9.03 -2.74
N VAL A 90 2.05 9.33 -4.03
CA VAL A 90 2.98 8.77 -5.05
C VAL A 90 4.42 9.20 -4.79
N ARG A 91 4.66 10.44 -4.38
CA ARG A 91 6.02 10.90 -4.02
C ARG A 91 6.57 10.11 -2.83
N GLN A 92 5.78 9.92 -1.76
CA GLN A 92 6.20 9.19 -0.57
C GLN A 92 6.51 7.73 -0.89
N VAL A 93 5.63 7.05 -1.61
CA VAL A 93 5.83 5.67 -2.06
C VAL A 93 7.09 5.55 -2.93
N SER A 94 7.29 6.50 -3.86
CA SER A 94 8.48 6.50 -4.73
C SER A 94 9.78 6.72 -3.96
N ARG A 95 9.74 7.50 -2.88
CA ARG A 95 10.90 7.76 -2.01
C ARG A 95 11.36 6.51 -1.28
N VAL A 96 10.41 5.74 -0.75
CA VAL A 96 10.72 4.58 0.10
C VAL A 96 10.91 3.27 -0.68
N ALA A 97 10.48 3.22 -1.95
CA ALA A 97 10.67 2.06 -2.81
C ALA A 97 12.13 1.92 -3.26
N GLY A 98 12.73 0.77 -3.00
CA GLY A 98 14.06 0.43 -3.49
C GLY A 98 14.11 0.21 -5.00
N PRO A 99 15.30 0.22 -5.62
CA PRO A 99 15.45 -0.09 -7.04
C PRO A 99 14.89 -1.48 -7.37
N GLY A 100 14.03 -1.57 -8.39
CA GLY A 100 13.39 -2.81 -8.78
C GLY A 100 12.30 -3.32 -7.84
N ALA A 101 11.96 -2.56 -6.79
CA ALA A 101 10.90 -2.90 -5.84
C ALA A 101 9.58 -3.17 -6.57
N ARG A 102 8.81 -4.10 -6.04
CA ARG A 102 7.46 -4.40 -6.53
C ARG A 102 6.43 -3.68 -5.71
N MET A 103 5.43 -3.12 -6.38
CA MET A 103 4.27 -2.55 -5.74
C MET A 103 3.00 -3.20 -6.25
N MET A 104 2.12 -3.58 -5.34
CA MET A 104 0.81 -4.15 -5.66
C MET A 104 -0.27 -3.21 -5.09
N ILE A 105 -1.15 -2.73 -5.96
CA ILE A 105 -2.28 -1.89 -5.57
C ILE A 105 -3.57 -2.64 -5.89
N PHE A 106 -4.39 -2.87 -4.87
CA PHE A 106 -5.76 -3.29 -5.06
C PHE A 106 -6.67 -2.08 -4.92
N ALA A 107 -7.41 -1.77 -5.96
CA ALA A 107 -8.31 -0.64 -5.95
C ALA A 107 -9.68 -1.00 -6.52
N PHE A 108 -10.70 -0.37 -5.94
CA PHE A 108 -12.06 -0.47 -6.44
C PHE A 108 -12.26 0.51 -7.61
N GLY A 109 -12.83 0.01 -8.69
CA GLY A 109 -13.31 0.81 -9.79
C GLY A 109 -14.60 1.55 -9.45
N PRO A 110 -15.18 2.25 -10.44
CA PRO A 110 -16.45 2.93 -10.30
C PRO A 110 -17.55 1.96 -9.89
N SER A 111 -18.12 2.16 -8.71
CA SER A 111 -19.29 1.42 -8.23
C SER A 111 -20.45 2.38 -8.02
N LEU A 112 -21.63 2.02 -8.54
CA LEU A 112 -22.90 2.70 -8.26
C LEU A 112 -23.29 2.59 -6.77
N ARG A 113 -22.72 1.61 -6.05
CA ARG A 113 -23.01 1.35 -4.64
C ARG A 113 -22.27 2.24 -3.66
N TRP A 114 -21.22 2.97 -4.09
CA TRP A 114 -20.42 3.86 -3.26
C TRP A 114 -20.22 5.19 -3.97
N PRO A 115 -21.26 6.06 -4.01
CA PRO A 115 -21.11 7.41 -4.54
C PRO A 115 -20.15 8.18 -3.63
N GLY A 116 -19.03 8.62 -4.16
CA GLY A 116 -18.00 9.38 -3.44
C GLY A 116 -16.64 8.69 -3.29
N SER A 117 -16.53 7.37 -3.51
CA SER A 117 -15.21 6.74 -3.63
C SER A 117 -14.54 7.24 -4.91
N SER A 118 -13.38 7.88 -4.76
CA SER A 118 -12.63 8.38 -5.91
C SER A 118 -12.08 7.19 -6.70
N ARG A 119 -12.67 7.01 -7.85
CA ARG A 119 -12.45 5.90 -8.78
C ARG A 119 -10.99 5.84 -9.20
N THR A 120 -10.31 4.74 -8.89
CA THR A 120 -8.98 4.47 -9.41
C THR A 120 -9.11 3.77 -10.76
N ARG A 121 -8.63 4.41 -11.82
CA ARG A 121 -8.60 3.86 -13.19
C ARG A 121 -7.17 3.54 -13.56
N GLU A 122 -6.98 2.56 -14.44
CA GLU A 122 -5.65 2.23 -14.98
C GLU A 122 -4.93 3.45 -15.55
N ALA A 123 -5.64 4.31 -16.28
CA ALA A 123 -5.08 5.55 -16.83
C ALA A 123 -4.55 6.49 -15.74
N GLU A 124 -5.19 6.54 -14.56
CA GLU A 124 -4.70 7.31 -13.44
C GLU A 124 -3.43 6.69 -12.84
N ILE A 125 -3.39 5.37 -12.66
CA ILE A 125 -2.20 4.65 -12.19
C ILE A 125 -1.03 4.92 -13.13
N ARG A 126 -1.21 4.73 -14.44
CA ARG A 126 -0.17 5.01 -15.45
C ARG A 126 0.34 6.44 -15.40
N ARG A 127 -0.58 7.40 -15.33
CA ARG A 127 -0.22 8.83 -15.30
C ARG A 127 0.52 9.22 -14.03
N ARG A 128 0.05 8.76 -12.85
CA ARG A 128 0.62 9.19 -11.57
C ARG A 128 1.90 8.47 -11.20
N PHE A 129 1.95 7.16 -11.41
CA PHE A 129 3.09 6.32 -11.03
C PHE A 129 4.14 6.19 -12.15
N GLY A 130 3.80 6.45 -13.41
CA GLY A 130 4.62 6.15 -14.58
C GLY A 130 5.99 6.79 -14.63
N LYS A 131 6.25 7.89 -13.87
CA LYS A 131 7.58 8.47 -13.74
C LYS A 131 8.53 7.60 -12.92
N ALA A 132 8.01 6.95 -11.88
CA ALA A 132 8.79 6.19 -10.91
C ALA A 132 8.65 4.68 -11.05
N PHE A 133 7.53 4.22 -11.59
CA PHE A 133 7.19 2.82 -11.73
C PHE A 133 6.74 2.48 -13.14
N GLU A 134 6.98 1.25 -13.54
CA GLU A 134 6.40 0.63 -14.71
C GLU A 134 5.19 -0.22 -14.30
N LEU A 135 4.04 -0.04 -14.96
CA LEU A 135 2.88 -0.91 -14.78
C LEU A 135 3.05 -2.16 -15.63
N GLU A 136 3.43 -3.27 -14.98
CA GLU A 136 3.72 -4.54 -15.63
C GLU A 136 2.45 -5.34 -15.93
N ARG A 137 1.46 -5.30 -15.03
CA ARG A 137 0.27 -6.15 -15.14
C ARG A 137 -0.94 -5.53 -14.48
N VAL A 138 -2.13 -5.78 -15.06
CA VAL A 138 -3.44 -5.47 -14.45
C VAL A 138 -4.28 -6.74 -14.45
N ILE A 139 -4.80 -7.11 -13.27
CA ILE A 139 -5.74 -8.22 -13.13
C ILE A 139 -7.07 -7.65 -12.67
N ARG A 140 -8.10 -7.76 -13.52
CA ARG A 140 -9.45 -7.28 -13.20
C ARG A 140 -10.24 -8.37 -12.52
N GLY A 141 -10.81 -8.03 -11.35
CA GLY A 141 -11.70 -8.92 -10.60
C GLY A 141 -13.11 -8.93 -11.18
N ARG A 142 -13.80 -10.07 -11.04
CA ARG A 142 -15.24 -10.19 -11.35
C ARG A 142 -16.08 -9.69 -10.19
N HIS A 143 -15.60 -9.84 -8.95
CA HIS A 143 -16.28 -9.45 -7.74
C HIS A 143 -15.30 -8.78 -6.75
N PRO A 144 -15.62 -7.56 -6.27
CA PRO A 144 -16.69 -6.70 -6.76
C PRO A 144 -16.40 -6.18 -8.19
N PRO A 145 -17.44 -5.87 -8.99
CA PRO A 145 -17.25 -5.34 -10.34
C PRO A 145 -16.40 -4.06 -10.33
N GLY A 146 -15.42 -4.00 -11.23
CA GLY A 146 -14.52 -2.86 -11.36
C GLY A 146 -13.32 -2.87 -10.40
N ALA A 147 -13.19 -3.86 -9.52
CA ALA A 147 -11.97 -4.04 -8.74
C ALA A 147 -10.83 -4.53 -9.62
N ALA A 148 -9.62 -4.07 -9.35
CA ALA A 148 -8.43 -4.50 -10.06
C ALA A 148 -7.20 -4.51 -9.16
N TRP A 149 -6.31 -5.46 -9.43
CA TRP A 149 -4.94 -5.46 -8.98
C TRP A 149 -4.05 -4.83 -10.04
N PHE A 150 -3.22 -3.87 -9.63
CA PHE A 150 -2.18 -3.25 -10.44
C PHE A 150 -0.83 -3.70 -9.90
N TYR A 151 -0.01 -4.29 -10.75
CA TYR A 151 1.35 -4.73 -10.44
C TYR A 151 2.32 -3.76 -11.08
N LEU A 152 3.13 -3.11 -10.25
CA LEU A 152 4.08 -2.11 -10.68
C LEU A 152 5.49 -2.51 -10.24
N ARG A 153 6.49 -2.08 -11.00
CA ARG A 153 7.90 -2.25 -10.71
C ARG A 153 8.60 -0.91 -10.66
N ARG A 154 9.40 -0.68 -9.63
CA ARG A 154 10.24 0.51 -9.51
C ARG A 154 11.29 0.52 -10.60
N ARG A 155 11.41 1.64 -11.32
CA ARG A 155 12.42 1.88 -12.36
C ARG A 155 13.82 2.06 -11.78
#